data_9c35b5d7ed70676413f9ea483ea384c4
#
_entry.id   9c35b5d7ed70676413f9ea483ea384c4
#
_cell.length_a   1.000
_cell.length_b   1.000
_cell.length_c   1.000
_cell.angle_alpha   90.00
_cell.angle_beta   90.00
_cell.angle_gamma   90.00
#
_symmetry.space_group_name_H-M   'P 1'
#
loop_
_entity.id
_entity.type
_entity.pdbx_description
1 polymer ?
#
loop_
_entity_poly.entity_id
_entity_poly.type
_entity_poly.pdbx_seq_one_letter_code
_entity_poly.pdbx_strand_id
1 'polypeptide(L)'
;MIKNAFKIARLLSCDDSADLRFASVSFLGKTQKVMLFTPYGLMSKPPADSLALIWSQQAQESNGIGMADDPRNRPLKNLAQGEVALGNYLTGNHIYFNEDGLCSIVAQDMTINISDDIQINAANMTMTLDEDCTISADTISLEATTSIDISAPTINIDGTTIAITGALTNNTVNIGSTHRHSQGADSDGDTEQDTGVPHS
;
A
#
# COMPACT_ATOMS: atom_id res chain seq x y z
N MET A 1 37.37 39.10 -4.95
CA MET A 1 36.80 38.31 -3.85
C MET A 1 35.42 37.84 -4.30
N ILE A 2 35.21 36.54 -4.48
CA ILE A 2 33.90 35.96 -4.88
C ILE A 2 32.98 36.05 -3.67
N LYS A 3 31.90 36.84 -3.78
CA LYS A 3 30.89 36.96 -2.72
C LYS A 3 29.77 35.93 -3.02
N ASN A 4 29.79 34.79 -2.34
CA ASN A 4 28.68 33.87 -2.32
C ASN A 4 27.67 34.32 -1.25
N ALA A 5 26.39 34.30 -1.57
CA ALA A 5 25.34 34.66 -0.63
C ALA A 5 24.32 33.57 -0.51
N PHE A 6 24.03 33.12 0.71
CA PHE A 6 22.88 32.30 1.06
C PHE A 6 21.73 33.21 1.48
N LYS A 7 20.54 32.92 1.00
CA LYS A 7 19.32 33.64 1.31
C LYS A 7 18.21 32.68 1.63
N ILE A 8 17.35 33.00 2.57
CA ILE A 8 16.07 32.35 2.76
C ILE A 8 15.02 33.25 2.14
N ALA A 9 14.29 32.70 1.16
CA ALA A 9 13.28 33.43 0.41
C ALA A 9 11.92 32.69 0.52
N ARG A 10 10.85 33.41 0.18
CA ARG A 10 9.52 32.87 0.05
C ARG A 10 9.30 32.39 -1.40
N LEU A 11 8.87 31.16 -1.59
CA LEU A 11 8.48 30.62 -2.89
C LEU A 11 7.16 31.27 -3.33
N LEU A 12 7.10 31.83 -4.53
CA LEU A 12 5.89 32.38 -5.11
C LEU A 12 5.24 31.40 -6.08
N SER A 13 6.04 30.78 -6.94
CA SER A 13 5.59 29.78 -7.91
C SER A 13 6.72 28.86 -8.30
N CYS A 14 6.39 27.69 -8.81
CA CYS A 14 7.33 26.72 -9.35
C CYS A 14 6.87 26.28 -10.74
N ASP A 15 7.77 26.37 -11.72
CA ASP A 15 7.59 25.94 -13.09
C ASP A 15 8.49 24.75 -13.38
N ASP A 16 7.89 23.62 -13.72
CA ASP A 16 8.54 22.34 -14.05
C ASP A 16 8.15 21.84 -15.44
N SER A 17 7.72 22.73 -16.32
CA SER A 17 7.35 22.40 -17.71
C SER A 17 8.55 22.16 -18.63
N ALA A 18 9.75 22.56 -18.22
CA ALA A 18 10.99 22.35 -18.96
C ALA A 18 11.92 21.35 -18.23
N ASP A 19 13.01 20.95 -18.90
CA ASP A 19 14.01 20.01 -18.35
C ASP A 19 14.60 20.49 -17.02
N LEU A 20 14.76 21.80 -16.86
CA LEU A 20 15.20 22.42 -15.60
C LEU A 20 14.01 23.07 -14.90
N ARG A 21 13.86 22.76 -13.64
CA ARG A 21 12.83 23.37 -12.79
C ARG A 21 13.25 24.75 -12.33
N PHE A 22 12.39 25.73 -12.57
CA PHE A 22 12.59 27.09 -12.11
C PHE A 22 11.51 27.51 -11.12
N ALA A 23 11.88 28.36 -10.19
CA ALA A 23 10.97 28.98 -9.25
C ALA A 23 11.08 30.50 -9.27
N SER A 24 9.96 31.17 -9.07
CA SER A 24 9.92 32.57 -8.68
C SER A 24 9.93 32.65 -7.18
N VAL A 25 10.88 33.40 -6.61
CA VAL A 25 11.03 33.57 -5.17
C VAL A 25 11.06 35.03 -4.80
N SER A 26 10.57 35.38 -3.61
CA SER A 26 10.58 36.73 -3.07
C SER A 26 11.56 36.85 -1.89
N PHE A 27 12.47 37.77 -1.98
CA PHE A 27 13.41 38.13 -0.92
C PHE A 27 13.50 39.64 -0.77
N LEU A 28 13.24 40.15 0.42
CA LEU A 28 13.25 41.60 0.72
C LEU A 28 12.43 42.45 -0.27
N GLY A 29 11.24 41.94 -0.67
CA GLY A 29 10.33 42.63 -1.59
C GLY A 29 10.71 42.54 -3.07
N LYS A 30 11.83 41.92 -3.41
CA LYS A 30 12.26 41.68 -4.79
C LYS A 30 11.93 40.25 -5.22
N THR A 31 11.46 40.10 -6.45
CA THR A 31 11.24 38.80 -7.07
C THR A 31 12.42 38.42 -7.94
N GLN A 32 12.88 37.19 -7.84
CA GLN A 32 13.93 36.63 -8.70
C GLN A 32 13.56 35.23 -9.17
N LYS A 33 14.06 34.84 -10.36
CA LYS A 33 13.95 33.50 -10.89
C LYS A 33 15.17 32.68 -10.47
N VAL A 34 14.96 31.49 -9.90
CA VAL A 34 16.03 30.61 -9.45
C VAL A 34 15.79 29.20 -9.97
N MET A 35 16.84 28.44 -10.21
CA MET A 35 16.74 27.01 -10.50
C MET A 35 16.52 26.24 -9.19
N LEU A 36 15.47 25.41 -9.12
CA LEU A 36 15.28 24.49 -7.99
C LEU A 36 15.97 23.16 -8.28
N PHE A 37 16.82 22.78 -7.35
CA PHE A 37 17.54 21.52 -7.40
C PHE A 37 16.90 20.53 -6.44
N THR A 38 16.64 19.30 -6.94
CA THR A 38 16.18 18.17 -6.13
C THR A 38 17.15 17.01 -6.30
N PRO A 39 17.42 16.22 -5.25
CA PRO A 39 18.24 15.04 -5.36
C PRO A 39 17.71 14.06 -6.43
N TYR A 40 18.61 13.35 -7.08
CA TYR A 40 18.23 12.30 -8.03
C TYR A 40 17.29 11.27 -7.39
N GLY A 41 16.23 10.91 -8.11
CA GLY A 41 15.21 9.97 -7.61
C GLY A 41 14.09 10.60 -6.77
N LEU A 42 14.18 11.90 -6.45
CA LEU A 42 13.12 12.63 -5.77
C LEU A 42 12.49 13.66 -6.72
N MET A 43 11.17 13.64 -6.81
CA MET A 43 10.40 14.64 -7.53
C MET A 43 9.42 15.30 -6.54
N SER A 44 9.52 16.62 -6.40
CA SER A 44 8.59 17.37 -5.58
C SER A 44 8.35 18.76 -6.17
N LYS A 45 7.10 19.21 -6.14
CA LYS A 45 6.71 20.58 -6.50
C LYS A 45 6.21 21.26 -5.24
N PRO A 46 7.07 22.04 -4.57
CA PRO A 46 6.67 22.71 -3.33
C PRO A 46 5.52 23.68 -3.59
N PRO A 47 4.56 23.82 -2.66
CA PRO A 47 3.48 24.79 -2.77
C PRO A 47 3.99 26.22 -2.67
N ALA A 48 3.21 27.17 -3.15
CA ALA A 48 3.46 28.59 -2.90
C ALA A 48 3.55 28.83 -1.38
N ASP A 49 4.29 29.84 -0.98
CA ASP A 49 4.59 30.20 0.42
C ASP A 49 5.57 29.26 1.15
N SER A 50 6.07 28.22 0.51
CA SER A 50 7.19 27.43 1.03
C SER A 50 8.44 28.31 1.21
N LEU A 51 9.33 27.88 2.10
CA LEU A 51 10.64 28.50 2.23
C LEU A 51 11.59 27.93 1.18
N ALA A 52 12.40 28.80 0.57
CA ALA A 52 13.46 28.41 -0.35
C ALA A 52 14.82 28.90 0.19
N LEU A 53 15.74 27.94 0.41
CA LEU A 53 17.14 28.26 0.63
C LEU A 53 17.80 28.46 -0.72
N ILE A 54 18.33 29.66 -0.98
CA ILE A 54 18.92 30.00 -2.26
C ILE A 54 20.41 30.30 -2.06
N TRP A 55 21.21 29.73 -2.93
CA TRP A 55 22.60 30.01 -3.09
C TRP A 55 22.82 30.80 -4.37
N SER A 56 23.37 32.00 -4.29
CA SER A 56 23.67 32.86 -5.43
C SER A 56 25.18 33.01 -5.58
N GLN A 57 25.71 32.66 -6.76
CA GLN A 57 27.12 32.83 -7.07
C GLN A 57 27.41 34.31 -7.41
N GLN A 58 28.49 34.87 -6.87
CA GLN A 58 28.93 36.27 -7.10
C GLN A 58 27.88 37.32 -6.73
N ALA A 59 26.91 36.99 -5.88
CA ALA A 59 25.80 37.87 -5.54
C ALA A 59 24.94 38.32 -6.74
N GLN A 60 25.03 37.64 -7.88
CA GLN A 60 24.15 37.89 -9.03
C GLN A 60 22.78 37.27 -8.78
N GLU A 61 21.75 38.09 -8.83
CA GLU A 61 20.37 37.66 -8.56
C GLU A 61 19.81 36.70 -9.63
N SER A 62 20.38 36.71 -10.84
CA SER A 62 19.94 35.89 -11.98
C SER A 62 20.42 34.43 -11.98
N ASN A 63 21.42 34.07 -11.18
CA ASN A 63 22.08 32.76 -11.19
C ASN A 63 21.95 32.06 -9.83
N GLY A 64 20.76 32.06 -9.25
CA GLY A 64 20.50 31.36 -8.00
C GLY A 64 20.13 29.90 -8.21
N ILE A 65 20.67 29.03 -7.37
CA ILE A 65 20.25 27.62 -7.21
C ILE A 65 19.60 27.50 -5.83
N GLY A 66 18.49 26.80 -5.72
CA GLY A 66 17.80 26.65 -4.45
C GLY A 66 17.23 25.29 -4.19
N MET A 67 16.88 25.05 -2.93
CA MET A 67 16.07 23.96 -2.44
C MET A 67 14.90 24.57 -1.67
N ALA A 68 13.73 23.92 -1.75
CA ALA A 68 12.55 24.40 -1.03
C ALA A 68 12.09 23.37 0.01
N ASP A 69 11.54 23.89 1.11
CA ASP A 69 10.92 23.12 2.20
C ASP A 69 9.68 23.87 2.71
N ASP A 70 8.68 23.12 3.18
CA ASP A 70 7.52 23.70 3.85
C ASP A 70 7.41 23.20 5.29
N PRO A 71 8.19 23.75 6.20
CA PRO A 71 8.27 23.28 7.59
C PRO A 71 6.97 23.45 8.38
N ARG A 72 6.04 24.29 7.91
CA ARG A 72 4.76 24.55 8.59
C ARG A 72 3.78 23.40 8.43
N ASN A 73 3.81 22.76 7.25
CA ASN A 73 2.84 21.76 6.85
C ASN A 73 3.38 20.32 6.88
N ARG A 74 4.53 20.09 7.49
CA ARG A 74 5.08 18.72 7.64
C ARG A 74 4.05 17.81 8.33
N PRO A 75 3.70 16.66 7.75
CA PRO A 75 2.71 15.73 8.34
C PRO A 75 3.21 15.11 9.64
N LEU A 76 4.49 14.84 9.73
CA LEU A 76 5.15 14.36 10.93
C LEU A 76 6.07 15.45 11.51
N LYS A 77 5.82 15.80 12.78
CA LYS A 77 6.63 16.73 13.55
C LYS A 77 7.30 15.98 14.69
N ASN A 78 8.43 16.47 15.17
CA ASN A 78 9.18 15.89 16.28
C ASN A 78 9.67 14.45 16.01
N LEU A 79 10.18 14.21 14.78
CA LEU A 79 10.89 12.97 14.50
C LEU A 79 12.03 12.81 15.50
N ALA A 80 12.19 11.59 16.03
CA ALA A 80 13.34 11.24 16.85
C ALA A 80 14.62 11.16 16.02
N GLN A 81 15.75 11.10 16.68
CA GLN A 81 17.03 10.97 15.99
C GLN A 81 17.11 9.63 15.26
N GLY A 82 17.40 9.66 13.96
CA GLY A 82 17.48 8.46 13.12
C GLY A 82 16.20 8.15 12.33
N GLU A 83 15.10 8.77 12.65
CA GLU A 83 13.83 8.58 11.93
C GLU A 83 13.79 9.34 10.61
N VAL A 84 13.12 8.77 9.62
CA VAL A 84 12.99 9.37 8.28
C VAL A 84 11.53 9.31 7.83
N ALA A 85 11.07 10.40 7.20
CA ALA A 85 9.78 10.44 6.54
C ALA A 85 9.86 11.10 5.17
N LEU A 86 9.14 10.54 4.21
CA LEU A 86 8.93 11.10 2.88
C LEU A 86 7.42 11.27 2.65
N GLY A 87 6.95 12.46 2.34
CA GLY A 87 5.52 12.66 2.22
C GLY A 87 5.08 13.90 1.47
N ASN A 88 3.79 13.93 1.17
CA ASN A 88 3.09 15.10 0.66
C ASN A 88 2.52 15.90 1.84
N TYR A 89 3.06 17.08 2.07
CA TYR A 89 2.69 17.91 3.21
C TYR A 89 1.27 18.49 3.12
N LEU A 90 0.69 18.58 1.92
CA LEU A 90 -0.67 19.10 1.74
C LEU A 90 -1.74 18.04 2.08
N THR A 91 -1.50 16.78 1.75
CA THR A 91 -2.47 15.68 1.98
C THR A 91 -2.16 14.88 3.24
N GLY A 92 -0.97 15.00 3.79
CA GLY A 92 -0.52 14.19 4.92
C GLY A 92 -0.08 12.77 4.56
N ASN A 93 -0.19 12.36 3.30
CA ASN A 93 0.27 11.06 2.84
C ASN A 93 1.80 10.95 2.99
N HIS A 94 2.28 9.86 3.58
CA HIS A 94 3.71 9.69 3.83
C HIS A 94 4.14 8.23 3.97
N ILE A 95 5.43 8.00 3.76
CA ILE A 95 6.16 6.80 4.16
C ILE A 95 7.05 7.19 5.32
N TYR A 96 7.02 6.43 6.40
CA TYR A 96 7.76 6.71 7.63
C TYR A 96 8.55 5.49 8.07
N PHE A 97 9.79 5.72 8.46
CA PHE A 97 10.70 4.73 9.03
C PHE A 97 11.10 5.20 10.43
N ASN A 98 10.78 4.40 11.43
CA ASN A 98 11.16 4.70 12.80
C ASN A 98 12.51 4.07 13.19
N GLU A 99 12.99 4.39 14.38
CA GLU A 99 14.24 3.86 14.93
C GLU A 99 14.20 2.35 15.27
N ASP A 100 12.99 1.80 15.51
CA ASP A 100 12.78 0.38 15.85
C ASP A 100 12.63 -0.53 14.61
N GLY A 101 12.77 -0.01 13.40
CA GLY A 101 12.68 -0.76 12.16
C GLY A 101 11.28 -0.88 11.56
N LEU A 102 10.30 -0.12 12.05
CA LEU A 102 8.98 -0.04 11.42
C LEU A 102 9.06 0.77 10.12
N CYS A 103 8.45 0.24 9.05
CA CYS A 103 8.07 1.00 7.86
C CYS A 103 6.55 1.14 7.83
N SER A 104 6.05 2.36 7.85
CA SER A 104 4.62 2.68 7.79
C SER A 104 4.29 3.49 6.54
N ILE A 105 3.20 3.12 5.87
CA ILE A 105 2.65 3.88 4.72
C ILE A 105 1.28 4.37 5.12
N VAL A 106 1.09 5.68 5.08
CA VAL A 106 -0.20 6.33 5.35
C VAL A 106 -0.65 7.04 4.08
N ALA A 107 -1.77 6.61 3.54
CA ALA A 107 -2.36 7.19 2.33
C ALA A 107 -3.88 7.07 2.40
N GLN A 108 -4.60 7.98 1.75
CA GLN A 108 -6.04 7.86 1.54
C GLN A 108 -6.32 6.74 0.53
N ASP A 109 -5.62 6.76 -0.58
CA ASP A 109 -5.70 5.74 -1.63
C ASP A 109 -4.32 5.25 -2.00
N MET A 110 -4.18 3.96 -2.29
CA MET A 110 -2.92 3.35 -2.69
C MET A 110 -3.14 2.45 -3.90
N THR A 111 -2.35 2.64 -4.95
CA THR A 111 -2.30 1.77 -6.13
C THR A 111 -0.90 1.23 -6.32
N ILE A 112 -0.77 -0.08 -6.46
CA ILE A 112 0.50 -0.76 -6.74
C ILE A 112 0.39 -1.42 -8.12
N ASN A 113 1.17 -0.94 -9.10
CA ASN A 113 1.27 -1.53 -10.42
C ASN A 113 2.64 -2.17 -10.58
N ILE A 114 2.67 -3.48 -10.75
CA ILE A 114 3.89 -4.27 -10.91
C ILE A 114 3.74 -5.08 -12.19
N SER A 115 4.70 -4.96 -13.10
CA SER A 115 4.67 -5.66 -14.39
C SER A 115 5.09 -7.12 -14.31
N ASP A 116 5.88 -7.46 -13.30
CA ASP A 116 6.42 -8.80 -13.11
C ASP A 116 5.90 -9.38 -11.78
N ASP A 117 6.76 -9.60 -10.80
CA ASP A 117 6.43 -10.32 -9.58
C ASP A 117 6.29 -9.40 -8.36
N ILE A 118 5.35 -9.73 -7.49
CA ILE A 118 5.30 -9.25 -6.12
C ILE A 118 5.54 -10.43 -5.16
N GLN A 119 6.52 -10.33 -4.28
CA GLN A 119 6.81 -11.33 -3.27
C GLN A 119 6.73 -10.73 -1.87
N ILE A 120 5.97 -11.37 -0.99
CA ILE A 120 5.84 -10.97 0.42
C ILE A 120 6.32 -12.11 1.30
N ASN A 121 7.43 -11.91 2.03
CA ASN A 121 7.97 -12.85 2.99
C ASN A 121 7.82 -12.26 4.39
N ALA A 122 6.98 -12.83 5.20
CA ALA A 122 6.71 -12.38 6.55
C ALA A 122 6.36 -13.55 7.46
N ALA A 123 6.61 -13.43 8.75
CA ALA A 123 6.17 -14.40 9.74
C ALA A 123 4.64 -14.38 9.87
N ASN A 124 4.02 -13.21 9.78
CA ASN A 124 2.57 -13.02 9.85
C ASN A 124 2.13 -11.98 8.83
N MET A 125 0.97 -12.19 8.24
CA MET A 125 0.28 -11.20 7.39
C MET A 125 -1.15 -11.06 7.88
N THR A 126 -1.61 -9.83 8.08
CA THR A 126 -2.99 -9.50 8.42
C THR A 126 -3.54 -8.52 7.39
N MET A 127 -4.71 -8.83 6.83
CA MET A 127 -5.47 -7.92 5.96
C MET A 127 -6.83 -7.68 6.59
N THR A 128 -7.17 -6.42 6.84
CA THR A 128 -8.48 -6.01 7.36
C THR A 128 -9.10 -5.04 6.35
N LEU A 129 -10.29 -5.38 5.86
CA LEU A 129 -11.05 -4.58 4.90
C LEU A 129 -12.46 -4.39 5.43
N ASP A 130 -12.98 -3.19 5.33
CA ASP A 130 -14.33 -2.86 5.80
C ASP A 130 -15.41 -3.25 4.78
N GLU A 131 -15.02 -3.38 3.50
CA GLU A 131 -15.94 -3.67 2.40
C GLU A 131 -15.45 -4.90 1.62
N ASP A 132 -15.07 -4.77 0.37
CA ASP A 132 -14.82 -5.86 -0.55
C ASP A 132 -13.34 -6.26 -0.65
N CYS A 133 -13.09 -7.56 -0.85
CA CYS A 133 -11.83 -8.11 -1.29
C CYS A 133 -12.03 -8.94 -2.55
N THR A 134 -11.42 -8.54 -3.66
CA THR A 134 -11.47 -9.30 -4.91
C THR A 134 -10.07 -9.79 -5.27
N ILE A 135 -9.93 -11.09 -5.52
CA ILE A 135 -8.71 -11.72 -6.02
C ILE A 135 -9.04 -12.38 -7.35
N SER A 136 -8.37 -11.99 -8.42
CA SER A 136 -8.54 -12.54 -9.76
C SER A 136 -7.19 -12.97 -10.32
N ALA A 137 -7.09 -14.22 -10.73
CA ALA A 137 -5.89 -14.83 -11.30
C ALA A 137 -6.25 -16.05 -12.13
N ASP A 138 -5.37 -16.47 -13.02
CA ASP A 138 -5.50 -17.74 -13.75
C ASP A 138 -5.43 -18.95 -12.80
N THR A 139 -4.62 -18.85 -11.76
CA THR A 139 -4.51 -19.89 -10.73
C THR A 139 -4.34 -19.23 -9.35
N ILE A 140 -5.08 -19.70 -8.37
CA ILE A 140 -4.93 -19.36 -6.96
C ILE A 140 -4.58 -20.63 -6.20
N SER A 141 -3.43 -20.66 -5.51
CA SER A 141 -3.02 -21.75 -4.63
C SER A 141 -2.97 -21.26 -3.19
N LEU A 142 -3.67 -21.94 -2.30
CA LEU A 142 -3.68 -21.65 -0.86
C LEU A 142 -3.20 -22.91 -0.13
N GLU A 143 -2.06 -22.83 0.53
CA GLU A 143 -1.47 -23.91 1.31
C GLU A 143 -1.34 -23.51 2.79
N ALA A 144 -1.76 -24.39 3.67
CA ALA A 144 -1.56 -24.23 5.10
C ALA A 144 -1.16 -25.56 5.74
N THR A 145 -0.21 -25.55 6.67
CA THR A 145 0.23 -26.77 7.37
C THR A 145 -0.75 -27.25 8.42
N THR A 146 -1.65 -26.40 8.90
CA THR A 146 -2.59 -26.74 9.99
C THR A 146 -4.05 -26.63 9.55
N SER A 147 -4.50 -25.44 9.12
CA SER A 147 -5.89 -25.24 8.68
C SER A 147 -6.02 -24.06 7.72
N ILE A 148 -7.06 -24.10 6.91
CA ILE A 148 -7.62 -22.95 6.21
C ILE A 148 -9.06 -22.80 6.69
N ASP A 149 -9.35 -21.73 7.43
CA ASP A 149 -10.66 -21.46 7.99
C ASP A 149 -11.38 -20.40 7.15
N ILE A 150 -12.54 -20.77 6.59
CA ILE A 150 -13.38 -19.85 5.82
C ILE A 150 -14.73 -19.76 6.53
N SER A 151 -15.10 -18.57 6.97
CA SER A 151 -16.35 -18.33 7.71
C SER A 151 -17.11 -17.17 7.07
N ALA A 152 -18.33 -17.43 6.66
CA ALA A 152 -19.27 -16.44 6.14
C ALA A 152 -20.71 -16.95 6.30
N PRO A 153 -21.75 -16.07 6.33
CA PRO A 153 -23.14 -16.48 6.27
C PRO A 153 -23.45 -17.33 5.04
N THR A 154 -22.79 -17.08 3.93
CA THR A 154 -22.90 -17.87 2.70
C THR A 154 -21.53 -18.04 2.07
N ILE A 155 -21.18 -19.25 1.69
CA ILE A 155 -19.98 -19.59 0.94
C ILE A 155 -20.43 -20.25 -0.37
N ASN A 156 -20.18 -19.60 -1.49
CA ASN A 156 -20.45 -20.11 -2.82
C ASN A 156 -19.16 -20.66 -3.43
N ILE A 157 -19.18 -21.91 -3.87
CA ILE A 157 -18.07 -22.53 -4.60
C ILE A 157 -18.64 -22.99 -5.93
N ASP A 158 -18.22 -22.38 -7.02
CA ASP A 158 -18.69 -22.69 -8.38
C ASP A 158 -17.49 -23.09 -9.26
N GLY A 159 -17.64 -24.15 -9.98
CA GLY A 159 -16.60 -24.66 -10.88
C GLY A 159 -17.06 -25.93 -11.60
N THR A 160 -16.46 -26.19 -12.75
CA THR A 160 -16.77 -27.42 -13.54
C THR A 160 -16.47 -28.67 -12.75
N THR A 161 -15.44 -28.65 -11.90
CA THR A 161 -15.10 -29.81 -11.03
C THR A 161 -14.68 -29.25 -9.66
N ILE A 162 -15.27 -29.79 -8.60
CA ILE A 162 -14.87 -29.54 -7.21
C ILE A 162 -14.38 -30.89 -6.66
N ALA A 163 -13.06 -31.04 -6.56
CA ALA A 163 -12.45 -32.27 -6.03
C ALA A 163 -12.14 -32.10 -4.54
N ILE A 164 -12.70 -32.95 -3.71
CA ILE A 164 -12.46 -32.98 -2.26
C ILE A 164 -11.86 -34.34 -1.92
N THR A 165 -10.61 -34.34 -1.43
CA THR A 165 -9.94 -35.54 -0.94
C THR A 165 -9.90 -35.51 0.59
N GLY A 166 -10.28 -36.63 1.22
CA GLY A 166 -10.38 -36.71 2.67
C GLY A 166 -11.83 -36.81 3.15
N ALA A 167 -12.05 -36.65 4.43
CA ALA A 167 -13.37 -36.70 5.02
C ALA A 167 -14.15 -35.41 4.78
N LEU A 168 -15.34 -35.52 4.21
CA LEU A 168 -16.28 -34.41 4.09
C LEU A 168 -17.41 -34.62 5.11
N THR A 169 -17.56 -33.68 6.03
CA THR A 169 -18.57 -33.76 7.09
C THR A 169 -19.42 -32.50 7.16
N ASN A 170 -20.68 -32.68 7.53
CA ASN A 170 -21.59 -31.60 7.90
C ASN A 170 -22.11 -31.87 9.32
N ASN A 171 -21.82 -30.95 10.27
CA ASN A 171 -22.20 -31.16 11.68
C ASN A 171 -21.77 -32.52 12.22
N THR A 172 -20.55 -32.96 11.99
CA THR A 172 -19.97 -34.27 12.32
C THR A 172 -20.56 -35.46 11.54
N VAL A 173 -21.59 -35.29 10.72
CA VAL A 173 -22.13 -36.33 9.87
C VAL A 173 -21.31 -36.44 8.61
N ASN A 174 -20.84 -37.66 8.29
CA ASN A 174 -20.14 -37.93 7.01
C ASN A 174 -21.11 -37.75 5.85
N ILE A 175 -20.79 -36.86 4.91
CA ILE A 175 -21.56 -36.67 3.66
C ILE A 175 -20.69 -36.94 2.42
N GLY A 176 -19.48 -37.45 2.62
CA GLY A 176 -18.54 -37.81 1.56
C GLY A 176 -18.92 -39.14 0.88
N SER A 177 -18.02 -39.66 0.05
CA SER A 177 -18.23 -40.85 -0.77
C SER A 177 -18.51 -42.16 0.00
N THR A 178 -18.32 -42.15 1.31
CA THR A 178 -18.56 -43.36 2.16
C THR A 178 -19.78 -43.24 3.06
N HIS A 179 -20.61 -42.18 2.91
CA HIS A 179 -21.81 -42.04 3.73
C HIS A 179 -22.87 -43.08 3.34
N ARG A 180 -23.69 -43.49 4.31
CA ARG A 180 -24.78 -44.45 4.16
C ARG A 180 -26.00 -43.93 4.92
N HIS A 181 -27.17 -44.39 4.51
CA HIS A 181 -28.40 -44.16 5.23
C HIS A 181 -28.88 -45.47 5.80
N SER A 182 -29.19 -45.51 7.09
CA SER A 182 -29.90 -46.64 7.69
C SER A 182 -31.34 -46.64 7.21
N GLN A 183 -31.83 -47.77 6.81
CA GLN A 183 -33.26 -47.97 6.49
C GLN A 183 -33.96 -48.50 7.74
N GLY A 184 -35.18 -48.00 7.97
CA GLY A 184 -36.04 -48.51 9.02
C GLY A 184 -36.65 -49.87 8.63
N ALA A 185 -37.34 -50.50 9.58
CA ALA A 185 -38.12 -51.71 9.27
C ALA A 185 -39.23 -51.37 8.27
N ASP A 186 -39.48 -52.26 7.33
CA ASP A 186 -40.61 -52.17 6.41
C ASP A 186 -41.94 -52.54 7.11
N SER A 187 -43.01 -52.66 6.33
CA SER A 187 -44.34 -53.02 6.84
C SER A 187 -44.42 -54.42 7.42
N ASP A 188 -43.49 -55.31 7.06
CA ASP A 188 -43.40 -56.70 7.52
C ASP A 188 -42.59 -56.82 8.83
N GLY A 189 -41.94 -55.71 9.25
CA GLY A 189 -41.15 -55.67 10.47
C GLY A 189 -39.70 -56.17 10.30
N ASP A 190 -39.28 -56.44 9.09
CA ASP A 190 -37.88 -56.77 8.79
C ASP A 190 -36.99 -55.50 8.76
N THR A 191 -35.73 -55.68 9.14
CA THR A 191 -34.75 -54.61 9.04
C THR A 191 -34.19 -54.57 7.63
N GLU A 192 -34.45 -53.48 6.93
CA GLU A 192 -33.88 -53.25 5.60
C GLU A 192 -32.36 -53.07 5.67
N GLN A 193 -31.70 -53.47 4.61
CA GLN A 193 -30.25 -53.27 4.51
C GLN A 193 -29.91 -51.80 4.29
N ASP A 194 -28.87 -51.33 4.97
CA ASP A 194 -28.36 -49.98 4.75
C ASP A 194 -28.10 -49.72 3.25
N THR A 195 -28.30 -48.47 2.82
CA THR A 195 -27.96 -48.08 1.46
C THR A 195 -26.49 -48.33 1.18
N GLY A 196 -26.18 -48.77 -0.04
CA GLY A 196 -24.79 -48.82 -0.49
C GLY A 196 -24.11 -47.46 -0.46
N VAL A 197 -22.77 -47.42 -0.57
CA VAL A 197 -22.04 -46.17 -0.79
C VAL A 197 -22.42 -45.59 -2.14
N PRO A 198 -22.37 -44.24 -2.28
CA PRO A 198 -22.60 -43.60 -3.58
C PRO A 198 -21.67 -44.16 -4.66
N HIS A 199 -22.21 -44.39 -5.84
CA HIS A 199 -21.45 -44.87 -6.99
C HIS A 199 -20.94 -43.67 -7.81
N SER A 200 -19.75 -43.82 -8.42
CA SER A 200 -19.20 -42.87 -9.41
C SER A 200 -19.89 -43.07 -10.76
#